data_4b3a981962669a1b758e8da84685d929
#
_entry.id   4b3a981962669a1b758e8da84685d929
#
_cell.length_a   1.000
_cell.length_b   1.000
_cell.length_c   1.000
_cell.angle_alpha   90.00
_cell.angle_beta   90.00
_cell.angle_gamma   90.00
#
_symmetry.space_group_name_H-M   'P 1'
#
loop_
_entity.id
_entity.type
_entity.pdbx_description
1 polymer ?
#
loop_
_entity_poly.entity_id
_entity_poly.type
_entity_poly.pdbx_seq_one_letter_code
_entity_poly.pdbx_strand_id
1 'polypeptide(L)'
;LLLAFKNYVQRHDVDIMTGWNIFGFDLAYLHKRAARNNCGWEFSQLGKLKNTQSNLVQKKLSSSALGDNFLQLLPMSGRFIFDLFHEVKKGYKLDSYSLNNVSKLYLGDQKIDMPAKEMFARFVEGNAAKLGEVAEYCIKDTLLPHKLMKKLCTLLNLLEMAKATWVPLTFLVERGQQIKVFSQLCKKARELGYMVPTIKHGSIPEEPYEGATVLEAQKGAYYTPITALDFEALYPSIMMAHNLCYSTLVLDD
;
A
#
# COMPACT_ATOMS: atom_id res chain seq x y z
N LEU A 1 -25.58 -9.53 9.49
CA LEU A 1 -24.49 -8.60 9.81
C LEU A 1 -23.73 -8.20 8.52
N LEU A 2 -23.23 -9.14 7.69
CA LEU A 2 -22.48 -8.84 6.46
C LEU A 2 -23.28 -7.95 5.48
N LEU A 3 -24.54 -8.28 5.22
CA LEU A 3 -25.40 -7.45 4.37
C LEU A 3 -25.72 -6.10 5.00
N ALA A 4 -25.85 -6.03 6.33
CA ALA A 4 -26.00 -4.75 7.03
C ALA A 4 -24.76 -3.86 6.86
N PHE A 5 -23.55 -4.44 6.95
CA PHE A 5 -22.30 -3.72 6.66
C PHE A 5 -22.27 -3.21 5.21
N LYS A 6 -22.55 -4.06 4.23
CA LYS A 6 -22.63 -3.66 2.81
C LYS A 6 -23.66 -2.53 2.61
N ASN A 7 -24.85 -2.66 3.18
CA ASN A 7 -25.91 -1.64 3.07
C ASN A 7 -25.49 -0.31 3.74
N TYR A 8 -24.78 -0.38 4.87
CA TYR A 8 -24.21 0.78 5.53
C TYR A 8 -23.21 1.51 4.62
N VAL A 9 -22.24 0.79 4.05
CA VAL A 9 -21.24 1.34 3.12
C VAL A 9 -21.92 2.00 1.91
N GLN A 10 -22.95 1.38 1.36
CA GLN A 10 -23.67 1.92 0.21
C GLN A 10 -24.55 3.14 0.59
N ARG A 11 -25.27 3.07 1.72
CA ARG A 11 -26.18 4.15 2.18
C ARG A 11 -25.42 5.43 2.50
N HIS A 12 -24.23 5.31 3.10
CA HIS A 12 -23.38 6.44 3.45
C HIS A 12 -22.45 6.87 2.32
N ASP A 13 -22.52 6.19 1.20
CA ASP A 13 -21.71 6.44 0.00
C ASP A 13 -20.23 6.70 0.29
N VAL A 14 -19.64 5.82 1.10
CA VAL A 14 -18.26 5.92 1.59
C VAL A 14 -17.28 6.02 0.42
N ASP A 15 -16.45 7.07 0.37
CA ASP A 15 -15.43 7.27 -0.66
C ASP A 15 -14.13 6.52 -0.36
N ILE A 16 -13.76 6.47 0.92
CA ILE A 16 -12.47 5.93 1.37
C ILE A 16 -12.71 4.87 2.44
N MET A 17 -12.09 3.71 2.26
CA MET A 17 -12.06 2.65 3.26
C MET A 17 -10.61 2.41 3.69
N THR A 18 -10.38 2.38 4.98
CA THR A 18 -9.07 2.10 5.56
C THR A 18 -9.19 1.35 6.87
N GLY A 19 -8.09 0.81 7.33
CA GLY A 19 -7.96 0.14 8.61
C GLY A 19 -6.53 -0.27 8.86
N TRP A 20 -6.33 -1.20 9.78
CA TRP A 20 -5.02 -1.72 10.14
C TRP A 20 -4.88 -3.18 9.73
N ASN A 21 -4.03 -3.47 8.76
CA ASN A 21 -3.80 -4.80 8.18
C ASN A 21 -5.05 -5.42 7.50
N ILE A 22 -5.89 -4.57 6.93
CA ILE A 22 -7.13 -5.01 6.25
C ILE A 22 -6.85 -5.83 4.99
N PHE A 23 -5.70 -5.62 4.32
CA PHE A 23 -5.27 -6.43 3.17
C PHE A 23 -4.67 -7.78 3.60
N GLY A 24 -4.24 -7.90 4.85
CA GLY A 24 -3.74 -9.17 5.37
C GLY A 24 -4.83 -10.07 5.94
N PHE A 25 -5.94 -9.51 6.42
CA PHE A 25 -6.95 -10.29 7.13
C PHE A 25 -8.40 -9.89 6.80
N ASP A 26 -8.84 -8.67 7.14
CA ASP A 26 -10.25 -8.32 7.26
C ASP A 26 -11.05 -8.50 5.98
N LEU A 27 -10.59 -7.94 4.87
CA LEU A 27 -11.31 -7.97 3.60
C LEU A 27 -11.45 -9.39 3.06
N ALA A 28 -10.38 -10.18 3.14
CA ALA A 28 -10.40 -11.57 2.73
C ALA A 28 -11.32 -12.42 3.61
N TYR A 29 -11.29 -12.18 4.92
CA TYR A 29 -12.16 -12.87 5.87
C TYR A 29 -13.63 -12.57 5.57
N LEU A 30 -14.00 -11.31 5.44
CA LEU A 30 -15.39 -10.90 5.14
C LEU A 30 -15.90 -11.51 3.84
N HIS A 31 -15.08 -11.47 2.78
CA HIS A 31 -15.45 -12.07 1.48
C HIS A 31 -15.66 -13.58 1.59
N LYS A 32 -14.74 -14.32 2.21
CA LYS A 32 -14.85 -15.76 2.42
C LYS A 32 -16.04 -16.11 3.32
N ARG A 33 -16.29 -15.29 4.34
CA ARG A 33 -17.42 -15.49 5.25
C ARG A 33 -18.76 -15.27 4.57
N ALA A 34 -18.84 -14.29 3.68
CA ALA A 34 -20.04 -14.03 2.86
C ALA A 34 -20.35 -15.22 1.94
N ALA A 35 -19.34 -15.79 1.30
CA ALA A 35 -19.50 -17.00 0.47
C ALA A 35 -20.03 -18.19 1.29
N ARG A 36 -19.48 -18.42 2.48
CA ARG A 36 -19.93 -19.51 3.38
C ARG A 36 -21.35 -19.33 3.91
N ASN A 37 -21.84 -18.10 3.99
CA ASN A 37 -23.20 -17.80 4.43
C ASN A 37 -24.18 -17.60 3.25
N ASN A 38 -23.83 -18.05 2.04
CA ASN A 38 -24.65 -17.96 0.83
C ASN A 38 -25.12 -16.53 0.48
N CYS A 39 -24.39 -15.50 0.91
CA CYS A 39 -24.67 -14.10 0.59
C CYS A 39 -23.50 -13.42 -0.15
N GLY A 40 -22.64 -14.21 -0.80
CA GLY A 40 -21.45 -13.72 -1.49
C GLY A 40 -21.76 -12.78 -2.62
N TRP A 41 -22.79 -13.06 -3.40
CA TRP A 41 -23.22 -12.19 -4.51
C TRP A 41 -23.62 -10.80 -4.01
N GLU A 42 -24.56 -10.75 -3.08
CA GLU A 42 -25.07 -9.49 -2.54
C GLU A 42 -23.98 -8.72 -1.80
N PHE A 43 -23.15 -9.43 -1.01
CA PHE A 43 -22.03 -8.82 -0.28
C PHE A 43 -20.97 -8.24 -1.21
N SER A 44 -20.69 -8.89 -2.34
CA SER A 44 -19.67 -8.42 -3.29
C SER A 44 -20.00 -7.10 -3.98
N GLN A 45 -21.25 -6.62 -3.89
CA GLN A 45 -21.67 -5.33 -4.44
C GLN A 45 -21.29 -4.16 -3.50
N LEU A 46 -20.02 -4.05 -3.16
CA LEU A 46 -19.49 -3.01 -2.27
C LEU A 46 -19.10 -1.71 -2.99
N GLY A 47 -18.95 -1.75 -4.31
CA GLY A 47 -18.59 -0.59 -5.11
C GLY A 47 -19.71 0.44 -5.25
N LYS A 48 -19.39 1.60 -5.83
CA LYS A 48 -20.36 2.64 -6.20
C LYS A 48 -21.08 2.33 -7.51
N LEU A 49 -20.42 1.57 -8.39
CA LEU A 49 -21.02 1.19 -9.66
C LEU A 49 -21.99 0.02 -9.46
N LYS A 50 -23.19 0.20 -9.97
CA LYS A 50 -24.23 -0.86 -9.95
C LYS A 50 -23.79 -2.05 -10.78
N ASN A 51 -24.18 -3.24 -10.36
CA ASN A 51 -23.92 -4.51 -11.04
C ASN A 51 -22.43 -4.85 -11.22
N THR A 52 -21.54 -4.23 -10.46
CA THR A 52 -20.13 -4.61 -10.40
C THR A 52 -19.84 -5.37 -9.11
N GLN A 53 -19.09 -6.45 -9.25
CA GLN A 53 -18.69 -7.28 -8.12
C GLN A 53 -17.28 -6.95 -7.65
N SER A 54 -17.11 -6.91 -6.34
CA SER A 54 -15.83 -6.86 -5.66
C SER A 54 -15.34 -8.30 -5.45
N ASN A 55 -14.40 -8.75 -6.27
CA ASN A 55 -13.79 -10.07 -6.15
C ASN A 55 -12.42 -9.96 -5.48
N LEU A 56 -12.10 -10.96 -4.66
CA LEU A 56 -10.81 -11.02 -3.98
C LEU A 56 -9.68 -11.26 -5.00
N VAL A 57 -8.71 -10.35 -5.03
CA VAL A 57 -7.52 -10.42 -5.88
C VAL A 57 -6.29 -10.56 -5.00
N GLN A 58 -5.47 -11.56 -5.28
CA GLN A 58 -4.15 -11.68 -4.66
C GLN A 58 -3.10 -10.99 -5.52
N LYS A 59 -2.30 -10.14 -4.91
CA LYS A 59 -1.25 -9.40 -5.59
C LYS A 59 0.05 -9.51 -4.82
N LYS A 60 1.09 -9.91 -5.53
CA LYS A 60 2.46 -9.89 -5.00
C LYS A 60 3.12 -8.55 -5.37
N LEU A 61 3.57 -7.81 -4.38
CA LEU A 61 4.44 -6.65 -4.56
C LEU A 61 5.83 -6.99 -4.02
N SER A 62 6.79 -7.08 -4.92
CA SER A 62 8.19 -7.33 -4.58
C SER A 62 9.00 -6.06 -4.72
N SER A 63 9.83 -5.76 -3.73
CA SER A 63 10.84 -4.71 -3.82
C SER A 63 12.08 -5.09 -3.02
N SER A 64 13.25 -4.63 -3.45
CA SER A 64 14.51 -4.86 -2.74
C SER A 64 14.50 -4.29 -1.31
N ALA A 65 13.76 -3.20 -1.08
CA ALA A 65 13.69 -2.52 0.21
C ALA A 65 12.69 -3.14 1.20
N LEU A 66 11.57 -3.68 0.71
CA LEU A 66 10.45 -4.15 1.55
C LEU A 66 10.22 -5.67 1.45
N GLY A 67 11.01 -6.36 0.59
CA GLY A 67 10.83 -7.77 0.30
C GLY A 67 9.51 -8.07 -0.42
N ASP A 68 9.08 -9.32 -0.32
CA ASP A 68 7.83 -9.80 -0.90
C ASP A 68 6.64 -9.50 0.04
N ASN A 69 5.67 -8.77 -0.47
CA ASN A 69 4.42 -8.50 0.23
C ASN A 69 3.26 -9.07 -0.57
N PHE A 70 2.45 -9.90 0.08
CA PHE A 70 1.24 -10.48 -0.51
C PHE A 70 0.02 -9.72 -0.01
N LEU A 71 -0.65 -9.03 -0.90
CA LEU A 71 -1.85 -8.26 -0.61
C LEU A 71 -3.08 -9.03 -1.07
N GLN A 72 -4.09 -9.12 -0.21
CA GLN A 72 -5.41 -9.62 -0.55
C GLN A 72 -6.35 -8.43 -0.73
N LEU A 73 -6.46 -7.96 -1.95
CA LEU A 73 -7.25 -6.80 -2.31
C LEU A 73 -8.70 -7.21 -2.60
N LEU A 74 -9.63 -6.39 -2.16
CA LEU A 74 -11.04 -6.48 -2.53
C LEU A 74 -11.43 -5.17 -3.24
N PRO A 75 -11.14 -5.03 -4.55
CA PRO A 75 -11.38 -3.78 -5.27
C PRO A 75 -12.86 -3.41 -5.24
N MET A 76 -13.16 -2.15 -4.93
CA MET A 76 -14.52 -1.61 -4.90
C MET A 76 -14.59 -0.46 -5.88
N SER A 77 -15.23 -0.68 -7.02
CA SER A 77 -15.32 0.31 -8.10
C SER A 77 -15.87 1.65 -7.59
N GLY A 78 -15.12 2.73 -7.80
CA GLY A 78 -15.47 4.08 -7.34
C GLY A 78 -15.13 4.39 -5.89
N ARG A 79 -14.49 3.49 -5.16
CA ARG A 79 -14.00 3.73 -3.78
C ARG A 79 -12.49 3.56 -3.72
N PHE A 80 -11.83 4.38 -2.92
CA PHE A 80 -10.41 4.24 -2.64
C PHE A 80 -10.20 3.42 -1.37
N ILE A 81 -9.38 2.38 -1.46
CA ILE A 81 -9.08 1.49 -0.33
C ILE A 81 -7.57 1.50 -0.13
N PHE A 82 -7.15 1.74 1.10
CA PHE A 82 -5.74 1.62 1.48
C PHE A 82 -5.59 1.07 2.89
N ASP A 83 -4.48 0.41 3.12
CA ASP A 83 -4.15 -0.19 4.41
C ASP A 83 -3.10 0.65 5.13
N LEU A 84 -3.47 1.24 6.24
CA LEU A 84 -2.57 2.11 7.01
C LEU A 84 -1.34 1.37 7.53
N PHE A 85 -1.45 0.07 7.82
CA PHE A 85 -0.32 -0.78 8.21
C PHE A 85 0.78 -0.77 7.13
N HIS A 86 0.41 -0.93 5.87
CA HIS A 86 1.36 -0.92 4.76
C HIS A 86 1.97 0.46 4.55
N GLU A 87 1.21 1.53 4.70
CA GLU A 87 1.73 2.89 4.57
C GLU A 87 2.72 3.24 5.69
N VAL A 88 2.43 2.83 6.92
CA VAL A 88 3.37 2.97 8.04
C VAL A 88 4.63 2.13 7.80
N LYS A 89 4.49 0.90 7.34
CA LYS A 89 5.64 0.02 7.04
C LYS A 89 6.53 0.57 5.93
N LYS A 90 5.95 1.26 4.94
CA LYS A 90 6.72 1.92 3.86
C LYS A 90 7.46 3.16 4.34
N GLY A 91 6.84 3.96 5.20
CA GLY A 91 7.35 5.28 5.59
C GLY A 91 8.23 5.31 6.84
N TYR A 92 8.15 4.29 7.69
CA TYR A 92 8.79 4.30 9.01
C TYR A 92 9.50 2.99 9.30
N LYS A 93 10.71 3.06 9.86
CA LYS A 93 11.45 1.89 10.35
C LYS A 93 11.18 1.72 11.84
N LEU A 94 10.43 0.69 12.21
CA LEU A 94 10.01 0.40 13.57
C LEU A 94 10.34 -1.04 13.95
N ASP A 95 10.60 -1.30 15.21
CA ASP A 95 10.86 -2.65 15.73
C ASP A 95 9.60 -3.53 15.69
N SER A 96 8.42 -2.92 15.81
CA SER A 96 7.15 -3.61 15.73
C SER A 96 6.08 -2.75 15.06
N TYR A 97 5.38 -3.35 14.11
CA TYR A 97 4.28 -2.72 13.37
C TYR A 97 2.90 -3.15 13.90
N SER A 98 2.81 -3.62 15.15
CA SER A 98 1.51 -3.86 15.77
C SER A 98 0.78 -2.53 15.98
N LEU A 99 -0.56 -2.53 15.82
CA LEU A 99 -1.37 -1.34 16.05
C LEU A 99 -1.12 -0.73 17.43
N ASN A 100 -0.96 -1.59 18.45
CA ASN A 100 -0.67 -1.16 19.81
C ASN A 100 0.65 -0.40 19.92
N ASN A 101 1.73 -0.94 19.36
CA ASN A 101 3.04 -0.30 19.39
C ASN A 101 3.06 1.03 18.65
N VAL A 102 2.50 1.06 17.45
CA VAL A 102 2.45 2.27 16.62
C VAL A 102 1.58 3.34 17.25
N SER A 103 0.43 2.96 17.82
CA SER A 103 -0.45 3.91 18.53
C SER A 103 0.20 4.47 19.78
N LYS A 104 0.88 3.64 20.56
CA LYS A 104 1.65 4.09 21.74
C LYS A 104 2.73 5.09 21.35
N LEU A 105 3.46 4.81 20.28
CA LEU A 105 4.57 5.64 19.82
C LEU A 105 4.11 7.02 19.31
N TYR A 106 3.08 7.07 18.46
CA TYR A 106 2.68 8.29 17.77
C TYR A 106 1.53 9.04 18.43
N LEU A 107 0.66 8.35 19.19
CA LEU A 107 -0.52 8.93 19.82
C LEU A 107 -0.40 9.01 21.35
N GLY A 108 0.53 8.28 21.97
CA GLY A 108 0.53 8.06 23.42
C GLY A 108 -0.70 7.26 23.91
N ASP A 109 -1.43 6.63 23.00
CA ASP A 109 -2.66 5.88 23.23
C ASP A 109 -2.44 4.41 22.86
N GLN A 110 -3.21 3.50 23.43
CA GLN A 110 -3.04 2.07 23.19
C GLN A 110 -4.38 1.36 23.10
N LYS A 111 -4.34 0.13 22.55
CA LYS A 111 -5.49 -0.76 22.49
C LYS A 111 -5.98 -1.10 23.90
N ILE A 112 -7.27 -1.41 24.01
CA ILE A 112 -7.80 -2.12 25.15
C ILE A 112 -7.26 -3.56 25.06
N ASP A 113 -6.72 -4.10 26.12
CA ASP A 113 -6.24 -5.49 26.14
C ASP A 113 -7.45 -6.42 26.28
N MET A 114 -7.76 -7.14 25.20
CA MET A 114 -8.82 -8.14 25.17
C MET A 114 -8.39 -9.31 24.26
N PRO A 115 -7.88 -10.40 24.86
CA PRO A 115 -7.53 -11.60 24.12
C PRO A 115 -8.73 -12.19 23.36
N ALA A 116 -8.51 -12.74 22.16
CA ALA A 116 -9.59 -13.29 21.33
C ALA A 116 -10.42 -14.37 22.07
N LYS A 117 -9.77 -15.18 22.90
CA LYS A 117 -10.46 -16.21 23.73
C LYS A 117 -11.48 -15.58 24.67
N GLU A 118 -11.12 -14.48 25.30
CA GLU A 118 -12.00 -13.75 26.22
C GLU A 118 -13.15 -13.08 25.45
N MET A 119 -12.87 -12.46 24.32
CA MET A 119 -13.88 -11.88 23.45
C MET A 119 -14.92 -12.93 23.02
N PHE A 120 -14.49 -14.12 22.60
CA PHE A 120 -15.39 -15.20 22.25
C PHE A 120 -16.21 -15.70 23.45
N ALA A 121 -15.61 -15.83 24.62
CA ALA A 121 -16.33 -16.23 25.84
C ALA A 121 -17.44 -15.23 26.18
N ARG A 122 -17.14 -13.93 26.17
CA ARG A 122 -18.10 -12.85 26.41
C ARG A 122 -19.24 -12.85 25.38
N PHE A 123 -18.91 -13.13 24.11
CA PHE A 123 -19.90 -13.22 23.05
C PHE A 123 -20.85 -14.42 23.24
N VAL A 124 -20.33 -15.59 23.62
CA VAL A 124 -21.13 -16.80 23.87
C VAL A 124 -22.01 -16.64 25.10
N GLU A 125 -21.51 -16.00 26.16
CA GLU A 125 -22.29 -15.71 27.36
C GLU A 125 -23.51 -14.82 27.12
N GLY A 126 -23.44 -13.94 26.10
CA GLY A 126 -24.57 -13.15 25.62
C GLY A 126 -25.08 -12.10 26.60
N ASN A 127 -24.36 -11.81 27.69
CA ASN A 127 -24.70 -10.75 28.63
C ASN A 127 -24.52 -9.37 27.95
N ALA A 128 -25.56 -8.52 28.00
CA ALA A 128 -25.55 -7.21 27.37
C ALA A 128 -24.38 -6.31 27.81
N ALA A 129 -24.01 -6.33 29.10
CA ALA A 129 -22.88 -5.56 29.63
C ALA A 129 -21.56 -6.03 29.01
N LYS A 130 -21.33 -7.36 28.96
CA LYS A 130 -20.13 -7.96 28.38
C LYS A 130 -20.04 -7.79 26.85
N LEU A 131 -21.17 -7.82 26.17
CA LEU A 131 -21.24 -7.46 24.75
C LEU A 131 -20.90 -5.97 24.52
N GLY A 132 -21.31 -5.11 25.45
CA GLY A 132 -20.93 -3.69 25.47
C GLY A 132 -19.41 -3.50 25.57
N GLU A 133 -18.73 -4.23 26.43
CA GLU A 133 -17.27 -4.20 26.56
C GLU A 133 -16.56 -4.66 25.27
N VAL A 134 -17.08 -5.69 24.59
CA VAL A 134 -16.56 -6.13 23.26
C VAL A 134 -16.78 -5.04 22.20
N ALA A 135 -17.94 -4.37 22.24
CA ALA A 135 -18.22 -3.27 21.31
C ALA A 135 -17.29 -2.07 21.54
N GLU A 136 -17.01 -1.72 22.80
CA GLU A 136 -16.06 -0.66 23.16
C GLU A 136 -14.66 -0.99 22.67
N TYR A 137 -14.21 -2.23 22.84
CA TYR A 137 -12.95 -2.73 22.30
C TYR A 137 -12.90 -2.54 20.76
N CYS A 138 -13.94 -2.96 20.04
CA CYS A 138 -14.00 -2.83 18.58
C CYS A 138 -13.99 -1.35 18.14
N ILE A 139 -14.71 -0.48 18.86
CA ILE A 139 -14.71 0.96 18.59
C ILE A 139 -13.30 1.54 18.78
N LYS A 140 -12.62 1.18 19.87
CA LYS A 140 -11.25 1.65 20.13
C LYS A 140 -10.30 1.20 19.03
N ASP A 141 -10.39 -0.06 18.59
CA ASP A 141 -9.56 -0.62 17.53
C ASP A 141 -9.76 0.07 16.17
N THR A 142 -10.96 0.57 15.89
CA THR A 142 -11.23 1.35 14.67
C THR A 142 -10.85 2.83 14.80
N LEU A 143 -10.93 3.40 15.99
CA LEU A 143 -10.55 4.79 16.25
C LEU A 143 -9.05 5.02 16.18
N LEU A 144 -8.23 4.07 16.63
CA LEU A 144 -6.77 4.20 16.64
C LEU A 144 -6.20 4.38 15.22
N PRO A 145 -6.52 3.55 14.20
CA PRO A 145 -6.09 3.80 12.84
C PRO A 145 -6.54 5.15 12.29
N HIS A 146 -7.76 5.59 12.61
CA HIS A 146 -8.24 6.89 12.19
C HIS A 146 -7.42 8.06 12.79
N LYS A 147 -7.11 7.99 14.10
CA LYS A 147 -6.25 8.96 14.77
C LYS A 147 -4.82 8.93 14.20
N LEU A 148 -4.27 7.74 13.94
CA LEU A 148 -2.95 7.57 13.32
C LEU A 148 -2.91 8.17 11.91
N MET A 149 -3.90 7.88 11.07
CA MET A 149 -4.00 8.45 9.73
C MET A 149 -3.95 9.98 9.75
N LYS A 150 -4.67 10.59 10.68
CA LYS A 150 -4.66 12.06 10.88
C LYS A 150 -3.29 12.55 11.39
N LYS A 151 -2.74 11.89 12.42
CA LYS A 151 -1.45 12.29 13.03
C LYS A 151 -0.29 12.20 12.06
N LEU A 152 -0.27 11.17 11.23
CA LEU A 152 0.78 10.93 10.23
C LEU A 152 0.49 11.60 8.88
N CYS A 153 -0.63 12.33 8.76
CA CYS A 153 -1.06 12.99 7.52
C CYS A 153 -1.09 12.04 6.30
N THR A 154 -1.34 10.74 6.51
CA THR A 154 -1.16 9.71 5.49
C THR A 154 -1.99 9.97 4.24
N LEU A 155 -3.27 10.32 4.39
CA LEU A 155 -4.14 10.60 3.25
C LEU A 155 -3.68 11.84 2.47
N LEU A 156 -3.25 12.90 3.16
CA LEU A 156 -2.72 14.11 2.52
C LEU A 156 -1.44 13.80 1.74
N ASN A 157 -0.55 13.02 2.33
CA ASN A 157 0.68 12.59 1.66
C ASN A 157 0.39 11.77 0.40
N LEU A 158 -0.60 10.87 0.45
CA LEU A 158 -1.02 10.10 -0.74
C LEU A 158 -1.62 11.03 -1.81
N LEU A 159 -2.45 12.00 -1.44
CA LEU A 159 -3.03 12.95 -2.38
C LEU A 159 -1.97 13.82 -3.05
N GLU A 160 -1.04 14.39 -2.29
CA GLU A 160 0.02 15.22 -2.83
C GLU A 160 1.00 14.40 -3.68
N MET A 161 1.31 13.16 -3.28
CA MET A 161 2.10 12.24 -4.10
C MET A 161 1.39 11.92 -5.44
N ALA A 162 0.10 11.67 -5.42
CA ALA A 162 -0.69 11.40 -6.63
C ALA A 162 -0.67 12.60 -7.59
N LYS A 163 -0.83 13.82 -7.06
CA LYS A 163 -0.72 15.06 -7.84
C LYS A 163 0.67 15.24 -8.43
N ALA A 164 1.72 15.12 -7.61
CA ALA A 164 3.10 15.32 -8.03
C ALA A 164 3.51 14.32 -9.11
N THR A 165 3.08 13.07 -9.00
CA THR A 165 3.48 11.98 -9.89
C THR A 165 2.48 11.68 -11.01
N TRP A 166 1.35 12.37 -11.06
CA TRP A 166 0.32 12.21 -12.08
C TRP A 166 -0.22 10.78 -12.21
N VAL A 167 -0.45 10.14 -11.09
CA VAL A 167 -1.02 8.78 -11.03
C VAL A 167 -2.30 8.76 -10.18
N PRO A 168 -3.24 7.86 -10.48
CA PRO A 168 -4.38 7.63 -9.59
C PRO A 168 -3.93 7.17 -8.19
N LEU A 169 -4.68 7.52 -7.16
CA LEU A 169 -4.41 7.11 -5.77
C LEU A 169 -4.20 5.60 -5.61
N THR A 170 -5.00 4.80 -6.32
CA THR A 170 -4.91 3.33 -6.30
C THR A 170 -3.54 2.82 -6.73
N PHE A 171 -2.88 3.50 -7.68
CA PHE A 171 -1.56 3.10 -8.15
C PHE A 171 -0.47 3.28 -7.08
N LEU A 172 -0.63 4.25 -6.19
CA LEU A 172 0.30 4.46 -5.07
C LEU A 172 0.28 3.31 -4.06
N VAL A 173 -0.87 2.67 -3.92
CA VAL A 173 -1.08 1.55 -3.00
C VAL A 173 -0.76 0.21 -3.68
N GLU A 174 -1.18 0.05 -4.93
CA GLU A 174 -1.21 -1.23 -5.61
C GLU A 174 -0.04 -1.48 -6.56
N ARG A 175 0.79 -0.47 -6.85
CA ARG A 175 1.90 -0.57 -7.79
C ARG A 175 3.24 -0.17 -7.18
N GLY A 176 4.33 -0.63 -7.79
CA GLY A 176 5.68 -0.24 -7.42
C GLY A 176 6.02 1.21 -7.81
N GLN A 177 7.25 1.63 -7.48
CA GLN A 177 7.69 3.01 -7.71
C GLN A 177 7.81 3.39 -9.20
N GLN A 178 8.09 2.42 -10.07
CA GLN A 178 8.29 2.66 -11.51
C GLN A 178 7.14 3.38 -12.18
N ILE A 179 5.88 3.10 -11.78
CA ILE A 179 4.71 3.74 -12.39
C ILE A 179 4.71 5.27 -12.19
N LYS A 180 5.26 5.74 -11.07
CA LYS A 180 5.37 7.17 -10.77
C LYS A 180 6.36 7.86 -11.72
N VAL A 181 7.54 7.23 -11.90
CA VAL A 181 8.58 7.73 -12.82
C VAL A 181 8.06 7.71 -14.25
N PHE A 182 7.47 6.61 -14.67
CA PHE A 182 6.92 6.47 -16.03
C PHE A 182 5.84 7.52 -16.32
N SER A 183 4.92 7.75 -15.39
CA SER A 183 3.88 8.77 -15.56
C SER A 183 4.45 10.18 -15.68
N GLN A 184 5.44 10.54 -14.85
CA GLN A 184 6.12 11.83 -14.95
C GLN A 184 6.88 11.99 -16.26
N LEU A 185 7.55 10.92 -16.72
CA LEU A 185 8.23 10.88 -18.00
C LEU A 185 7.25 11.12 -19.16
N CYS A 186 6.13 10.40 -19.19
CA CYS A 186 5.09 10.58 -20.19
C CYS A 186 4.50 12.00 -20.17
N LYS A 187 4.27 12.56 -18.95
CA LYS A 187 3.81 13.94 -18.81
C LYS A 187 4.80 14.92 -19.45
N LYS A 188 6.09 14.77 -19.10
CA LYS A 188 7.12 15.68 -19.61
C LYS A 188 7.35 15.53 -21.12
N ALA A 189 7.35 14.31 -21.62
CA ALA A 189 7.42 14.05 -23.06
C ALA A 189 6.27 14.72 -23.82
N ARG A 190 5.03 14.60 -23.29
CA ARG A 190 3.86 15.28 -23.89
C ARG A 190 3.99 16.80 -23.90
N GLU A 191 4.47 17.41 -22.81
CA GLU A 191 4.70 18.86 -22.72
C GLU A 191 5.71 19.34 -23.76
N LEU A 192 6.72 18.52 -24.07
CA LEU A 192 7.78 18.82 -25.03
C LEU A 192 7.47 18.36 -26.48
N GLY A 193 6.32 17.74 -26.71
CA GLY A 193 5.93 17.22 -28.01
C GLY A 193 6.63 15.92 -28.42
N TYR A 194 7.23 15.18 -27.50
CA TYR A 194 7.87 13.90 -27.77
C TYR A 194 6.90 12.73 -27.58
N MET A 195 7.12 11.67 -28.37
CA MET A 195 6.43 10.39 -28.19
C MET A 195 7.33 9.42 -27.45
N VAL A 196 6.76 8.73 -26.45
CA VAL A 196 7.42 7.61 -25.76
C VAL A 196 7.11 6.34 -26.54
N PRO A 197 8.11 5.63 -27.10
CA PRO A 197 7.87 4.43 -27.88
C PRO A 197 7.41 3.27 -26.99
N THR A 198 6.57 2.41 -27.55
CA THR A 198 6.22 1.13 -26.93
C THR A 198 7.16 0.05 -27.46
N ILE A 199 8.08 -0.40 -26.61
CA ILE A 199 9.01 -1.48 -26.96
C ILE A 199 8.30 -2.81 -26.78
N LYS A 200 8.28 -3.66 -27.81
CA LYS A 200 7.72 -5.00 -27.71
C LYS A 200 8.64 -5.88 -26.86
N HIS A 201 8.07 -6.68 -25.96
CA HIS A 201 8.81 -7.72 -25.25
C HIS A 201 9.48 -8.67 -26.26
N GLY A 202 10.76 -8.94 -26.09
CA GLY A 202 11.57 -9.78 -26.98
C GLY A 202 12.33 -9.02 -28.07
N SER A 203 12.15 -7.69 -28.19
CA SER A 203 12.95 -6.88 -29.13
C SER A 203 14.32 -6.47 -28.59
N ILE A 204 14.58 -6.70 -27.31
CA ILE A 204 15.87 -6.49 -26.68
C ILE A 204 16.39 -7.86 -26.26
N PRO A 205 17.61 -8.28 -26.68
CA PRO A 205 18.19 -9.53 -26.22
C PRO A 205 18.25 -9.54 -24.68
N GLU A 206 17.81 -10.65 -24.06
CA GLU A 206 17.96 -10.89 -22.63
C GLU A 206 19.40 -11.29 -22.26
N GLU A 207 20.39 -10.67 -22.87
CA GLU A 207 21.78 -10.90 -22.46
C GLU A 207 22.02 -10.25 -21.10
N PRO A 208 22.57 -11.00 -20.12
CA PRO A 208 22.92 -10.42 -18.84
C PRO A 208 23.99 -9.35 -19.05
N TYR A 209 23.70 -8.12 -18.72
CA TYR A 209 24.71 -7.06 -18.69
C TYR A 209 25.61 -7.20 -17.46
N GLU A 210 26.88 -6.87 -17.63
CA GLU A 210 27.84 -6.84 -16.53
C GLU A 210 27.44 -5.76 -15.51
N GLY A 211 27.37 -6.13 -14.24
CA GLY A 211 27.07 -5.19 -13.15
C GLY A 211 28.25 -4.28 -12.85
N ALA A 212 28.03 -3.33 -11.92
CA ALA A 212 29.11 -2.44 -11.48
C ALA A 212 30.25 -3.22 -10.80
N THR A 213 31.48 -2.79 -11.03
CA THR A 213 32.65 -3.30 -10.29
C THR A 213 32.54 -2.90 -8.83
N VAL A 214 32.46 -3.88 -7.93
CA VAL A 214 32.43 -3.66 -6.48
C VAL A 214 33.83 -3.95 -5.93
N LEU A 215 34.48 -2.93 -5.42
CA LEU A 215 35.80 -3.08 -4.77
C LEU A 215 35.61 -3.74 -3.39
N GLU A 216 36.51 -4.63 -3.02
CA GLU A 216 36.48 -5.19 -1.67
C GLU A 216 36.83 -4.14 -0.62
N ALA A 217 36.02 -4.09 0.43
CA ALA A 217 36.25 -3.19 1.54
C ALA A 217 37.53 -3.63 2.31
N GLN A 218 38.40 -2.69 2.58
CA GLN A 218 39.50 -2.91 3.49
C GLN A 218 38.96 -2.95 4.93
N LYS A 219 38.82 -4.17 5.45
CA LYS A 219 38.24 -4.39 6.80
C LYS A 219 39.25 -3.97 7.88
N GLY A 220 38.82 -3.21 8.85
CA GLY A 220 39.66 -2.79 9.97
C GLY A 220 39.02 -1.69 10.80
N ALA A 221 39.70 -1.32 11.90
CA ALA A 221 39.40 -0.14 12.66
C ALA A 221 40.31 1.00 12.21
N TYR A 222 39.70 2.14 11.85
CA TYR A 222 40.42 3.30 11.33
C TYR A 222 40.33 4.44 12.34
N TYR A 223 41.49 4.99 12.70
CA TYR A 223 41.62 6.10 13.65
C TYR A 223 41.90 7.45 12.97
N THR A 224 41.97 7.43 11.64
CA THR A 224 42.10 8.61 10.78
C THR A 224 40.73 9.06 10.31
N PRO A 225 40.49 10.38 10.14
CA PRO A 225 39.23 10.86 9.55
C PRO A 225 38.96 10.25 8.16
N ILE A 226 37.77 9.69 7.96
CA ILE A 226 37.35 9.14 6.68
C ILE A 226 36.15 9.94 6.19
N THR A 227 36.24 10.45 4.97
CA THR A 227 35.11 11.15 4.30
C THR A 227 34.48 10.19 3.30
N ALA A 228 33.18 9.98 3.43
CA ALA A 228 32.39 9.28 2.43
C ALA A 228 31.89 10.31 1.39
N LEU A 229 32.16 10.03 0.12
CA LEU A 229 31.66 10.82 -1.01
C LEU A 229 30.69 9.98 -1.81
N ASP A 230 29.59 10.59 -2.23
CA ASP A 230 28.59 9.95 -3.07
C ASP A 230 28.21 10.88 -4.24
N PHE A 231 27.86 10.29 -5.38
CA PHE A 231 27.37 11.05 -6.52
C PHE A 231 25.93 11.47 -6.29
N GLU A 232 25.65 12.76 -6.40
CA GLU A 232 24.28 13.25 -6.35
C GLU A 232 23.50 12.72 -7.55
N ALA A 233 22.43 11.95 -7.27
CA ALA A 233 21.55 11.39 -8.30
C ALA A 233 22.31 10.69 -9.44
N LEU A 234 23.19 9.71 -9.13
CA LEU A 234 24.11 9.08 -10.09
C LEU A 234 23.43 8.66 -11.42
N TYR A 235 22.34 7.90 -11.36
CA TYR A 235 21.65 7.45 -12.58
C TYR A 235 21.09 8.61 -13.43
N PRO A 236 20.32 9.57 -12.88
CA PRO A 236 19.89 10.73 -13.62
C PRO A 236 21.04 11.56 -14.19
N SER A 237 22.15 11.72 -13.46
CA SER A 237 23.33 12.45 -13.92
C SER A 237 23.99 11.77 -15.13
N ILE A 238 24.11 10.44 -15.12
CA ILE A 238 24.62 9.66 -16.27
C ILE A 238 23.67 9.79 -17.46
N MET A 239 22.35 9.68 -17.25
CA MET A 239 21.37 9.84 -18.33
C MET A 239 21.48 11.21 -19.00
N MET A 240 21.67 12.27 -18.22
CA MET A 240 21.85 13.63 -18.76
C MET A 240 23.18 13.79 -19.46
N ALA A 241 24.28 13.31 -18.88
CA ALA A 241 25.62 13.45 -19.43
C ALA A 241 25.79 12.72 -20.78
N HIS A 242 25.17 11.56 -20.91
CA HIS A 242 25.27 10.70 -22.10
C HIS A 242 24.02 10.74 -23.00
N ASN A 243 23.07 11.61 -22.71
CA ASN A 243 21.81 11.75 -23.47
C ASN A 243 21.05 10.43 -23.64
N LEU A 244 20.98 9.62 -22.57
CA LEU A 244 20.29 8.34 -22.55
C LEU A 244 18.78 8.56 -22.41
N CYS A 245 18.05 8.38 -23.48
CA CYS A 245 16.60 8.58 -23.52
C CYS A 245 15.96 7.57 -24.48
N TYR A 246 14.68 7.29 -24.29
CA TYR A 246 13.92 6.46 -25.24
C TYR A 246 13.89 7.05 -26.66
N SER A 247 13.99 8.37 -26.79
CA SER A 247 14.05 9.05 -28.10
C SER A 247 15.40 8.88 -28.81
N THR A 248 16.46 8.49 -28.08
CA THR A 248 17.80 8.22 -28.63
C THR A 248 18.09 6.74 -28.76
N LEU A 249 17.16 5.88 -28.38
CA LEU A 249 17.28 4.43 -28.52
C LEU A 249 17.14 4.05 -30.00
N VAL A 250 18.16 3.46 -30.56
CA VAL A 250 18.15 2.86 -31.90
C VAL A 250 17.67 1.42 -31.75
N LEU A 251 16.59 1.09 -32.40
CA LEU A 251 16.08 -0.28 -32.49
C LEU A 251 16.49 -0.80 -33.88
N ASP A 252 17.14 -1.95 -33.92
CA ASP A 252 17.39 -2.65 -35.18
C ASP A 252 16.04 -3.13 -35.74
N ASP A 253 15.82 -2.90 -37.03
CA ASP A 253 14.60 -3.24 -37.77
C ASP A 253 14.36 -4.76 -37.90
#